data_0728283e26d7902f1c1b9f4d31cc832a
#
_entry.id   0728283e26d7902f1c1b9f4d31cc832a
#
_cell.length_a   1.000
_cell.length_b   1.000
_cell.length_c   1.000
_cell.angle_alpha   90.00
_cell.angle_beta   90.00
_cell.angle_gamma   90.00
#
_symmetry.space_group_name_H-M   'P 1'
#
loop_
_entity.id
_entity.type
_entity.pdbx_description
1 polymer ?
#
loop_
_entity_poly.entity_id
_entity_poly.type
_entity_poly.pdbx_seq_one_letter_code
_entity_poly.pdbx_strand_id
1 'polypeptide(L)'
;MQTFLIYITTRDTSQAREIGRYLVESRLAACANIFDGMNSMYIWQDQFQDDQEAVLIAKTTQVRLKDLIEAVKERHDYECPCITAMPIVAGNPDFLNWIAGQVGE
;
A
#
# COMPACT_ATOMS: atom_id res chain seq x y z
N MET A 1 9.67 -16.16 -7.67
CA MET A 1 9.19 -15.16 -6.70
C MET A 1 8.30 -14.14 -7.42
N GLN A 2 7.10 -13.94 -6.93
CA GLN A 2 6.15 -12.96 -7.47
C GLN A 2 6.17 -11.69 -6.63
N THR A 3 6.42 -10.55 -7.25
CA THR A 3 6.41 -9.25 -6.58
C THR A 3 5.14 -8.48 -6.93
N PHE A 4 4.73 -7.62 -6.00
CA PHE A 4 3.50 -6.84 -6.14
C PHE A 4 3.72 -5.40 -5.75
N LEU A 5 3.01 -4.52 -6.46
CA LEU A 5 2.85 -3.13 -6.08
C LEU A 5 1.48 -2.99 -5.44
N ILE A 6 1.45 -2.45 -4.23
CA ILE A 6 0.21 -2.29 -3.47
C ILE A 6 -0.18 -0.82 -3.51
N TYR A 7 -1.38 -0.55 -3.98
CA TYR A 7 -1.94 0.79 -4.05
C TYR A 7 -2.94 0.97 -2.91
N ILE A 8 -2.71 1.96 -2.07
CA ILE A 8 -3.55 2.23 -0.90
C ILE A 8 -3.86 3.72 -0.88
N THR A 9 -5.13 4.07 -0.63
CA THR A 9 -5.48 5.47 -0.40
C THR A 9 -5.68 5.68 1.10
N THR A 10 -5.27 6.84 1.58
CA THR A 10 -5.37 7.19 3.00
C THR A 10 -5.97 8.58 3.15
N ARG A 11 -6.46 8.88 4.35
CA ARG A 11 -7.05 10.18 4.68
C ARG A 11 -6.10 11.33 4.42
N ASP A 12 -4.82 11.15 4.78
CA ASP A 12 -3.78 12.18 4.66
C ASP A 12 -2.40 11.53 4.73
N THR A 13 -1.36 12.35 4.60
CA THR A 13 0.02 11.87 4.66
C THR A 13 0.41 11.35 6.03
N SER A 14 -0.20 11.86 7.09
CA SER A 14 0.07 11.38 8.45
C SER A 14 -0.35 9.92 8.59
N GLN A 15 -1.54 9.57 8.12
CA GLN A 15 -2.01 8.19 8.13
C GLN A 15 -1.16 7.31 7.22
N ALA A 16 -0.81 7.82 6.03
CA ALA A 16 0.04 7.08 5.10
C ALA A 16 1.40 6.78 5.70
N ARG A 17 2.01 7.74 6.41
CA ARG A 17 3.30 7.54 7.08
C ARG A 17 3.21 6.51 8.19
N GLU A 18 2.16 6.56 8.99
CA GLU A 18 1.96 5.62 10.09
C GLU A 18 1.86 4.19 9.56
N ILE A 19 0.98 3.99 8.56
CA ILE A 19 0.78 2.67 7.96
C ILE A 19 2.05 2.22 7.23
N GLY A 20 2.62 3.08 6.40
CA GLY A 20 3.82 2.75 5.62
C GLY A 20 5.00 2.37 6.49
N ARG A 21 5.23 3.13 7.56
CA ARG A 21 6.30 2.82 8.51
C ARG A 21 6.11 1.47 9.16
N TYR A 22 4.89 1.17 9.60
CA TYR A 22 4.60 -0.13 10.20
C TYR A 22 4.89 -1.27 9.23
N LEU A 23 4.45 -1.13 7.97
CA LEU A 23 4.64 -2.19 6.98
C LEU A 23 6.13 -2.46 6.73
N VAL A 24 6.92 -1.40 6.64
CA VAL A 24 8.37 -1.54 6.37
C VAL A 24 9.10 -2.09 7.61
N GLU A 25 8.82 -1.58 8.79
CA GLU A 25 9.48 -2.03 10.01
C GLU A 25 9.12 -3.47 10.37
N SER A 26 7.91 -3.90 10.05
CA SER A 26 7.48 -5.29 10.31
C SER A 26 7.84 -6.25 9.16
N ARG A 27 8.54 -5.78 8.14
CA ARG A 27 8.95 -6.59 6.99
C ARG A 27 7.78 -7.15 6.18
N LEU A 28 6.63 -6.49 6.22
CA LEU A 28 5.50 -6.82 5.36
C LEU A 28 5.64 -6.16 3.99
N ALA A 29 6.38 -5.06 3.92
CA ALA A 29 6.71 -4.39 2.67
C ALA A 29 8.21 -4.06 2.65
N ALA A 30 8.79 -4.08 1.46
CA ALA A 30 10.19 -3.70 1.28
C ALA A 30 10.37 -2.18 1.36
N CYS A 31 9.40 -1.44 0.82
CA CYS A 31 9.45 0.01 0.79
C CYS A 31 8.05 0.58 0.68
N ALA A 32 7.94 1.87 0.98
CA ALA A 32 6.70 2.61 0.88
C ALA A 32 6.98 3.98 0.27
N ASN A 33 6.12 4.40 -0.65
CA ASN A 33 6.19 5.72 -1.28
C ASN A 33 4.87 6.43 -1.00
N ILE A 34 4.94 7.73 -0.70
CA ILE A 34 3.75 8.49 -0.32
C ILE A 34 3.62 9.70 -1.25
N PHE A 35 2.42 9.88 -1.78
CA PHE A 35 2.05 11.03 -2.60
C PHE A 35 0.92 11.79 -1.92
N ASP A 36 1.14 13.08 -1.71
CA ASP A 36 0.13 13.97 -1.13
C ASP A 36 -0.73 14.59 -2.22
N GLY A 37 -1.87 15.15 -1.83
CA GLY A 37 -2.67 16.02 -2.68
C GLY A 37 -3.43 15.32 -3.79
N MET A 38 -3.71 14.02 -3.63
CA MET A 38 -4.53 13.31 -4.62
C MET A 38 -5.99 13.67 -4.42
N ASN A 39 -6.70 13.92 -5.51
CA ASN A 39 -8.15 14.10 -5.49
C ASN A 39 -8.84 12.78 -5.81
N SER A 40 -9.82 12.40 -5.00
CA SER A 40 -10.62 11.19 -5.20
C SER A 40 -12.07 11.57 -5.42
N MET A 41 -12.64 11.06 -6.48
CA MET A 41 -14.06 11.26 -6.80
C MET A 41 -14.74 9.90 -6.83
N TYR A 42 -15.85 9.77 -6.09
CA TYR A 42 -16.57 8.50 -5.99
C TYR A 42 -17.94 8.73 -5.41
N ILE A 43 -18.78 7.72 -5.48
CA ILE A 43 -20.09 7.74 -4.84
C ILE A 43 -20.05 6.79 -3.67
N TRP A 44 -20.39 7.28 -2.49
CA TRP A 44 -20.47 6.50 -1.27
C TRP A 44 -21.82 6.74 -0.61
N GLN A 45 -22.56 5.67 -0.40
CA GLN A 45 -23.92 5.74 0.20
C GLN A 45 -24.79 6.76 -0.56
N ASP A 46 -24.79 6.67 -1.89
CA ASP A 46 -25.54 7.50 -2.82
C ASP A 46 -25.15 8.98 -2.84
N GLN A 47 -24.05 9.35 -2.20
CA GLN A 47 -23.56 10.72 -2.17
C GLN A 47 -22.26 10.84 -2.97
N PHE A 48 -22.16 11.86 -3.82
CA PHE A 48 -20.94 12.15 -4.54
C PHE A 48 -19.90 12.73 -3.59
N GLN A 49 -18.71 12.17 -3.63
CA GLN A 49 -17.58 12.61 -2.83
C GLN A 49 -16.49 13.16 -3.74
N ASP A 50 -15.85 14.23 -3.31
CA ASP A 50 -14.69 14.82 -4.00
C ASP A 50 -13.73 15.23 -2.90
N ASP A 51 -12.87 14.31 -2.51
CA ASP A 51 -12.02 14.45 -1.34
C ASP A 51 -10.55 14.51 -1.72
N GLN A 52 -9.76 15.18 -0.88
CA GLN A 52 -8.32 15.08 -0.97
C GLN A 52 -7.85 13.92 -0.11
N GLU A 53 -6.96 13.11 -0.67
CA GLU A 53 -6.39 11.96 0.00
C GLU A 53 -4.90 11.88 -0.29
N ALA A 54 -4.20 11.01 0.43
CA ALA A 54 -2.82 10.66 0.12
C ALA A 54 -2.79 9.24 -0.44
N VAL A 55 -1.80 8.98 -1.31
CA VAL A 55 -1.57 7.65 -1.86
C VAL A 55 -0.36 7.05 -1.18
N LEU A 56 -0.50 5.81 -0.72
CA LEU A 56 0.59 5.01 -0.19
C LEU A 56 0.81 3.84 -1.16
N ILE A 57 2.02 3.78 -1.72
CA ILE A 57 2.41 2.67 -2.58
C ILE A 57 3.45 1.85 -1.85
N ALA A 58 3.18 0.56 -1.69
CA ALA A 58 4.11 -0.37 -1.05
C ALA A 58 4.50 -1.45 -2.06
N LYS A 59 5.66 -2.07 -1.83
CA LYS A 59 6.11 -3.18 -2.68
C LYS A 59 6.44 -4.36 -1.80
N THR A 60 5.98 -5.54 -2.20
CA THR A 60 6.13 -6.77 -1.42
C THR A 60 6.15 -7.99 -2.32
N THR A 61 6.13 -9.17 -1.71
CA THR A 61 6.07 -10.44 -2.44
C THR A 61 4.77 -11.17 -2.11
N GLN A 62 4.48 -12.20 -2.92
CA GLN A 62 3.29 -13.04 -2.76
C GLN A 62 3.15 -13.58 -1.33
N VAL A 63 4.27 -13.98 -0.72
CA VAL A 63 4.25 -14.61 0.60
C VAL A 63 3.72 -13.65 1.68
N ARG A 64 4.00 -12.35 1.54
CA ARG A 64 3.58 -11.35 2.53
C ARG A 64 2.26 -10.66 2.22
N LEU A 65 1.72 -10.90 1.03
CA LEU A 65 0.58 -10.13 0.51
C LEU A 65 -0.64 -10.17 1.44
N LYS A 66 -1.04 -11.36 1.88
CA LYS A 66 -2.21 -11.50 2.75
C LYS A 66 -2.02 -10.77 4.07
N ASP A 67 -0.87 -10.96 4.71
CA ASP A 67 -0.59 -10.34 5.99
C ASP A 67 -0.48 -8.82 5.88
N LEU A 68 0.05 -8.33 4.75
CA LEU A 68 0.11 -6.89 4.49
C LEU A 68 -1.29 -6.30 4.42
N ILE A 69 -2.18 -6.93 3.65
CA ILE A 69 -3.55 -6.44 3.49
C ILE A 69 -4.27 -6.39 4.85
N GLU A 70 -4.12 -7.46 5.65
CA GLU A 70 -4.74 -7.50 6.98
C GLU A 70 -4.17 -6.42 7.90
N ALA A 71 -2.87 -6.21 7.87
CA ALA A 71 -2.23 -5.18 8.69
C ALA A 71 -2.72 -3.77 8.34
N VAL A 72 -2.91 -3.49 7.04
CA VAL A 72 -3.44 -2.20 6.60
C VAL A 72 -4.88 -2.02 7.08
N LYS A 73 -5.72 -3.06 6.92
CA LYS A 73 -7.11 -3.01 7.36
C LYS A 73 -7.22 -2.70 8.85
N GLU A 74 -6.37 -3.31 9.66
CA GLU A 74 -6.38 -3.10 11.11
C GLU A 74 -6.02 -1.68 11.52
N ARG A 75 -5.21 -0.99 10.71
CA ARG A 75 -4.68 0.34 11.03
C ARG A 75 -5.38 1.47 10.31
N HIS A 76 -6.18 1.13 9.31
CA HIS A 76 -6.91 2.13 8.53
C HIS A 76 -8.20 2.49 9.25
N ASP A 77 -8.59 3.77 9.20
CA ASP A 77 -9.81 4.21 9.86
C ASP A 77 -11.03 4.28 8.92
N TYR A 78 -10.86 3.95 7.64
CA TYR A 78 -11.99 3.86 6.72
C TYR A 78 -12.74 2.55 6.94
N GLU A 79 -14.05 2.61 6.76
CA GLU A 79 -14.89 1.41 6.82
C GLU A 79 -14.53 0.43 5.70
N CYS A 80 -14.23 0.96 4.51
CA CYS A 80 -13.87 0.16 3.34
C CYS A 80 -12.62 0.74 2.67
N PRO A 81 -11.43 0.44 3.21
CA PRO A 81 -10.21 1.03 2.66
C PRO A 81 -9.86 0.47 1.29
N CYS A 82 -9.38 1.36 0.41
CA CYS A 82 -8.88 0.96 -0.91
C CYS A 82 -7.50 0.33 -0.73
N ILE A 83 -7.41 -0.96 -0.95
CA ILE A 83 -6.16 -1.72 -0.90
C ILE A 83 -6.18 -2.66 -2.09
N THR A 84 -5.32 -2.42 -3.09
CA THR A 84 -5.27 -3.25 -4.29
C THR A 84 -3.85 -3.68 -4.57
N ALA A 85 -3.68 -4.91 -5.05
CA ALA A 85 -2.38 -5.46 -5.37
C ALA A 85 -2.27 -5.66 -6.87
N MET A 86 -1.17 -5.17 -7.46
CA MET A 86 -0.90 -5.30 -8.88
C MET A 86 0.39 -6.09 -9.06
N PRO A 87 0.39 -7.14 -9.89
CA PRO A 87 1.61 -7.90 -10.14
C PRO A 87 2.65 -7.04 -10.85
N ILE A 88 3.90 -7.13 -10.42
CA ILE A 88 5.02 -6.52 -11.11
C ILE A 88 5.57 -7.57 -12.06
N VAL A 89 5.28 -7.41 -13.35
CA VAL A 89 5.61 -8.44 -14.34
C VAL A 89 7.07 -8.39 -14.79
N ALA A 90 7.74 -7.24 -14.64
CA ALA A 90 9.14 -7.08 -15.03
C ALA A 90 9.71 -5.85 -14.31
N GLY A 91 11.02 -5.84 -14.14
CA GLY A 91 11.71 -4.71 -13.54
C GLY A 91 13.20 -4.98 -13.48
N ASN A 92 13.95 -4.06 -12.87
CA ASN A 92 15.37 -4.26 -12.63
C ASN A 92 15.57 -5.46 -11.71
N PRO A 93 16.24 -6.54 -12.16
CA PRO A 93 16.38 -7.75 -11.34
C PRO A 93 17.00 -7.49 -9.97
N ASP A 94 17.95 -6.58 -9.87
CA ASP A 94 18.60 -6.26 -8.61
C ASP A 94 17.60 -5.66 -7.63
N PHE A 95 16.71 -4.81 -8.12
CA PHE A 95 15.68 -4.19 -7.28
C PHE A 95 14.63 -5.21 -6.85
N LEU A 96 14.18 -6.06 -7.77
CA LEU A 96 13.22 -7.10 -7.44
C LEU A 96 13.78 -8.07 -6.41
N ASN A 97 15.06 -8.44 -6.53
CA ASN A 97 15.73 -9.28 -5.54
C ASN A 97 15.84 -8.57 -4.18
N TRP A 98 16.08 -7.24 -4.21
CA TRP A 98 16.12 -6.47 -2.98
C TRP A 98 14.77 -6.48 -2.25
N ILE A 99 13.66 -6.36 -3.01
CA ILE A 99 12.32 -6.46 -2.42
C ILE A 99 12.19 -7.80 -1.67
N ALA A 100 12.55 -8.90 -2.33
CA ALA A 100 12.45 -10.23 -1.73
C ALA A 100 13.27 -10.33 -0.45
N GLY A 101 14.50 -9.85 -0.49
CA GLY A 101 15.40 -9.89 0.68
C GLY A 101 14.85 -9.11 1.87
N GLN A 102 14.24 -7.95 1.61
CA GLN A 102 13.71 -7.10 2.69
C GLN A 102 12.52 -7.73 3.40
N VAL A 103 11.73 -8.54 2.73
CA VAL A 103 10.56 -9.18 3.34
C VAL A 103 10.83 -10.64 3.74
N GLY A 104 12.10 -11.05 3.75
CA GLY A 104 12.52 -12.36 4.29
C GLY A 104 12.47 -13.51 3.29
N GLU A 105 12.64 -13.20 2.02
CA GLU A 105 12.72 -14.25 1.00
C GLU A 105 14.07 -14.37 0.30
#